data_b855095092ce2688f5f31d24f7942288
#
_entry.id   b855095092ce2688f5f31d24f7942288
#
_cell.length_a   1.000
_cell.length_b   1.000
_cell.length_c   1.000
_cell.angle_alpha   90.00
_cell.angle_beta   90.00
_cell.angle_gamma   90.00
#
_symmetry.space_group_name_H-M   'P 1'
#
loop_
_entity.id
_entity.type
_entity.pdbx_description
1 polymer ?
#
loop_
_entity_poly.entity_id
_entity_poly.type
_entity_poly.pdbx_seq_one_letter_code
_entity_poly.pdbx_strand_id
1 'polypeptide(L)'
;MEKSIIDHIAIFIFRKLQYTKLIAANMRQPKHFLIGNITKRLMRFGNLAMIPDCVERLNVNHGDVVVEVGSGNGQAVDEILLKDPQKVFAFEISKTFLADLRSKFSNNPKVKILDQDAKQSENVIEAKSVDRILLINVIYFLSPLDDYLLEFKRILKSEGSILIAGKFGPASQMDQSVFTNTNVEELVANLENYFNVTSEFVDLGSPISRYNAIKLTNKSE
;
A
#
# COMPACT_ATOMS: atom_id res chain seq x y z
N MET A 1 23.33 7.31 -8.64
CA MET A 1 23.78 6.09 -7.92
C MET A 1 23.93 4.98 -8.97
N GLU A 2 25.13 4.54 -9.25
CA GLU A 2 25.37 3.44 -10.21
C GLU A 2 24.77 2.14 -9.68
N LYS A 3 24.07 1.42 -10.55
CA LYS A 3 23.50 0.11 -10.23
C LYS A 3 24.66 -0.90 -10.14
N SER A 4 24.75 -1.62 -9.02
CA SER A 4 25.76 -2.67 -8.86
C SER A 4 25.49 -3.85 -9.83
N ILE A 5 26.50 -4.68 -10.10
CA ILE A 5 26.35 -5.92 -10.90
C ILE A 5 25.22 -6.80 -10.33
N ILE A 6 25.09 -6.84 -9.01
CA ILE A 6 24.02 -7.58 -8.32
C ILE A 6 22.64 -7.03 -8.70
N ASP A 7 22.49 -5.71 -8.87
CA ASP A 7 21.23 -5.09 -9.29
C ASP A 7 20.85 -5.48 -10.72
N HIS A 8 21.82 -5.55 -11.64
CA HIS A 8 21.56 -5.97 -13.01
C HIS A 8 21.13 -7.44 -13.09
N ILE A 9 21.79 -8.33 -12.33
CA ILE A 9 21.41 -9.74 -12.23
C ILE A 9 20.01 -9.89 -11.61
N ALA A 10 19.72 -9.16 -10.54
CA ALA A 10 18.44 -9.18 -9.88
C ALA A 10 17.30 -8.71 -10.81
N ILE A 11 17.51 -7.63 -11.56
CA ILE A 11 16.57 -7.13 -12.56
C ILE A 11 16.36 -8.16 -13.69
N PHE A 12 17.41 -8.80 -14.17
CA PHE A 12 17.31 -9.82 -15.22
C PHE A 12 16.50 -11.04 -14.76
N ILE A 13 16.81 -11.57 -13.57
CA ILE A 13 16.06 -12.70 -12.97
C ILE A 13 14.59 -12.30 -12.75
N PHE A 14 14.35 -11.12 -12.19
CA PHE A 14 12.99 -10.62 -11.97
C PHE A 14 12.20 -10.53 -13.29
N ARG A 15 12.77 -9.95 -14.35
CA ARG A 15 12.12 -9.85 -15.66
C ARG A 15 11.72 -11.21 -16.25
N LYS A 16 12.49 -12.27 -15.99
CA LYS A 16 12.19 -13.63 -16.44
C LYS A 16 11.12 -14.32 -15.62
N LEU A 17 11.08 -14.04 -14.31
CA LEU A 17 10.23 -14.78 -13.36
C LEU A 17 9.04 -13.95 -12.84
N GLN A 18 8.94 -12.65 -13.15
CA GLN A 18 7.96 -11.72 -12.56
C GLN A 18 6.50 -12.17 -12.68
N TYR A 19 6.16 -12.90 -13.72
CA TYR A 19 4.80 -13.40 -13.96
C TYR A 19 4.53 -14.77 -13.32
N THR A 20 5.48 -15.33 -12.60
CA THR A 20 5.28 -16.61 -11.92
C THR A 20 4.59 -16.42 -10.55
N LYS A 21 3.81 -17.44 -10.15
CA LYS A 21 3.17 -17.49 -8.83
C LYS A 21 4.19 -17.33 -7.68
N LEU A 22 5.42 -17.82 -7.86
CA LEU A 22 6.48 -17.70 -6.86
C LEU A 22 6.82 -16.23 -6.58
N ILE A 23 7.02 -15.42 -7.62
CA ILE A 23 7.31 -13.99 -7.46
C ILE A 23 6.08 -13.26 -6.94
N ALA A 24 4.89 -13.52 -7.48
CA ALA A 24 3.65 -12.95 -7.01
C ALA A 24 3.44 -13.18 -5.50
N ALA A 25 3.63 -14.41 -5.01
CA ALA A 25 3.55 -14.75 -3.59
C ALA A 25 4.63 -14.04 -2.75
N ASN A 26 5.85 -13.86 -3.27
CA ASN A 26 6.91 -13.12 -2.59
C ASN A 26 6.69 -11.59 -2.61
N MET A 27 5.94 -11.04 -3.55
CA MET A 27 5.52 -9.63 -3.51
C MET A 27 4.49 -9.40 -2.39
N ARG A 28 3.58 -10.35 -2.19
CA ARG A 28 2.62 -10.31 -1.06
C ARG A 28 3.31 -10.54 0.28
N GLN A 29 4.11 -11.59 0.38
CA GLN A 29 4.82 -11.98 1.61
C GLN A 29 6.20 -12.56 1.25
N PRO A 30 7.29 -11.78 1.33
CA PRO A 30 8.64 -12.28 1.10
C PRO A 30 9.00 -13.39 2.09
N LYS A 31 9.12 -14.63 1.59
CA LYS A 31 9.41 -15.82 2.43
C LYS A 31 10.82 -16.37 2.24
N HIS A 32 11.39 -16.20 1.04
CA HIS A 32 12.71 -16.76 0.71
C HIS A 32 13.78 -15.70 0.89
N PHE A 33 14.83 -16.00 1.66
CA PHE A 33 15.90 -15.05 1.99
C PHE A 33 16.48 -14.33 0.75
N LEU A 34 16.85 -15.07 -0.29
CA LEU A 34 17.44 -14.48 -1.50
C LEU A 34 16.39 -13.77 -2.36
N ILE A 35 15.32 -14.46 -2.73
CA ILE A 35 14.25 -13.92 -3.59
C ILE A 35 13.53 -12.78 -2.88
N GLY A 36 13.27 -12.92 -1.58
CA GLY A 36 12.62 -11.90 -0.77
C GLY A 36 13.43 -10.60 -0.71
N ASN A 37 14.75 -10.67 -0.50
CA ASN A 37 15.61 -9.48 -0.47
C ASN A 37 15.69 -8.79 -1.84
N ILE A 38 15.74 -9.54 -2.93
CA ILE A 38 15.68 -8.99 -4.29
C ILE A 38 14.34 -8.30 -4.52
N THR A 39 13.24 -8.95 -4.19
CA THR A 39 11.89 -8.40 -4.33
C THR A 39 11.73 -7.12 -3.50
N LYS A 40 12.14 -7.11 -2.24
CA LYS A 40 12.15 -5.91 -1.37
C LYS A 40 12.91 -4.74 -2.00
N ARG A 41 14.11 -5.02 -2.55
CA ARG A 41 14.94 -3.98 -3.18
C ARG A 41 14.28 -3.40 -4.43
N LEU A 42 13.70 -4.25 -5.28
CA LEU A 42 12.99 -3.82 -6.49
C LEU A 42 11.73 -3.01 -6.15
N MET A 43 10.94 -3.45 -5.17
CA MET A 43 9.76 -2.72 -4.68
C MET A 43 10.16 -1.34 -4.14
N ARG A 44 11.24 -1.27 -3.36
CA ARG A 44 11.77 -0.01 -2.83
C ARG A 44 12.09 0.99 -3.95
N PHE A 45 12.84 0.58 -4.97
CA PHE A 45 13.19 1.46 -6.10
C PHE A 45 11.97 1.85 -6.93
N GLY A 46 11.07 0.90 -7.18
CA GLY A 46 9.87 1.14 -7.95
C GLY A 46 8.92 2.17 -7.33
N ASN A 47 8.98 2.36 -6.01
CA ASN A 47 8.05 3.19 -5.27
C ASN A 47 8.63 4.56 -4.85
N LEU A 48 9.93 4.82 -5.08
CA LEU A 48 10.61 6.03 -4.60
C LEU A 48 9.93 7.34 -4.99
N ALA A 49 9.50 7.47 -6.25
CA ALA A 49 8.81 8.67 -6.72
C ALA A 49 7.31 8.65 -6.40
N MET A 50 6.72 7.45 -6.38
CA MET A 50 5.28 7.27 -6.18
C MET A 50 4.85 7.59 -4.75
N ILE A 51 5.63 7.17 -3.74
CA ILE A 51 5.23 7.32 -2.33
C ILE A 51 5.05 8.78 -1.91
N PRO A 52 6.01 9.71 -2.13
CA PRO A 52 5.81 11.12 -1.79
C PRO A 52 4.58 11.71 -2.50
N ASP A 53 4.40 11.43 -3.79
CA ASP A 53 3.25 11.92 -4.54
C ASP A 53 1.92 11.37 -3.98
N CYS A 54 1.88 10.10 -3.56
CA CYS A 54 0.68 9.53 -2.92
C CYS A 54 0.36 10.21 -1.58
N VAL A 55 1.36 10.52 -0.75
CA VAL A 55 1.15 11.19 0.54
C VAL A 55 0.64 12.63 0.32
N GLU A 56 1.17 13.35 -0.68
CA GLU A 56 0.66 14.67 -1.07
C GLU A 56 -0.79 14.59 -1.57
N ARG A 57 -1.13 13.64 -2.45
CA ARG A 57 -2.50 13.46 -2.99
C ARG A 57 -3.50 13.05 -1.91
N LEU A 58 -3.08 12.26 -0.94
CA LEU A 58 -3.91 11.90 0.23
C LEU A 58 -4.19 13.13 1.09
N ASN A 59 -3.37 14.17 0.97
CA ASN A 59 -3.47 15.42 1.72
C ASN A 59 -3.45 15.19 3.24
N VAL A 60 -2.39 14.51 3.70
CA VAL A 60 -2.16 14.32 5.13
C VAL A 60 -1.81 15.65 5.78
N ASN A 61 -2.50 16.02 6.85
CA ASN A 61 -2.31 17.25 7.59
C ASN A 61 -1.66 16.99 8.96
N HIS A 62 -1.13 18.05 9.55
CA HIS A 62 -0.71 18.03 10.94
C HIS A 62 -1.86 17.58 11.85
N GLY A 63 -1.56 16.64 12.74
CA GLY A 63 -2.54 16.11 13.69
C GLY A 63 -3.48 15.03 13.15
N ASP A 64 -3.42 14.66 11.87
CA ASP A 64 -4.22 13.58 11.32
C ASP A 64 -3.89 12.22 11.97
N VAL A 65 -4.89 11.39 12.13
CA VAL A 65 -4.74 9.96 12.39
C VAL A 65 -4.74 9.23 11.06
N VAL A 66 -3.65 8.54 10.75
CA VAL A 66 -3.43 7.91 9.46
C VAL A 66 -3.33 6.38 9.60
N VAL A 67 -3.97 5.65 8.71
CA VAL A 67 -3.81 4.20 8.55
C VAL A 67 -3.06 3.94 7.25
N GLU A 68 -1.99 3.15 7.31
CA GLU A 68 -1.33 2.58 6.15
C GLU A 68 -1.54 1.07 6.12
N VAL A 69 -2.07 0.56 5.02
CA VAL A 69 -2.34 -0.85 4.80
C VAL A 69 -1.25 -1.46 3.91
N GLY A 70 -0.57 -2.48 4.42
CA GLY A 70 0.56 -3.10 3.74
C GLY A 70 1.81 -2.21 3.79
N SER A 71 2.21 -1.82 4.99
CA SER A 71 3.28 -0.82 5.20
C SER A 71 4.67 -1.26 4.73
N GLY A 72 4.86 -2.55 4.44
CA GLY A 72 6.10 -3.08 3.89
C GLY A 72 7.32 -2.71 4.74
N ASN A 73 8.32 -2.07 4.14
CA ASN A 73 9.52 -1.60 4.82
C ASN A 73 9.38 -0.19 5.43
N GLY A 74 8.16 0.36 5.46
CA GLY A 74 7.83 1.63 6.10
C GLY A 74 8.26 2.88 5.34
N GLN A 75 8.43 2.81 4.01
CA GLN A 75 8.78 4.01 3.22
C GLN A 75 7.65 5.06 3.25
N ALA A 76 6.38 4.65 3.15
CA ALA A 76 5.28 5.58 3.21
C ALA A 76 5.02 6.07 4.65
N VAL A 77 5.30 5.25 5.68
CA VAL A 77 5.30 5.70 7.08
C VAL A 77 6.29 6.86 7.27
N ASP A 78 7.51 6.79 6.68
CA ASP A 78 8.46 7.90 6.76
C ASP A 78 7.90 9.19 6.17
N GLU A 79 7.33 9.12 4.97
CA GLU A 79 6.75 10.28 4.29
C GLU A 79 5.54 10.85 5.03
N ILE A 80 4.68 9.98 5.58
CA ILE A 80 3.55 10.40 6.43
C ILE A 80 4.06 11.13 7.67
N LEU A 81 5.11 10.64 8.31
CA LEU A 81 5.68 11.27 9.51
C LEU A 81 6.22 12.69 9.26
N LEU A 82 6.64 13.01 8.01
CA LEU A 82 7.05 14.39 7.64
C LEU A 82 5.88 15.38 7.69
N LYS A 83 4.65 14.91 7.65
CA LYS A 83 3.43 15.75 7.78
C LYS A 83 3.01 15.98 9.23
N ASP A 84 3.78 15.49 10.19
CA ASP A 84 3.54 15.59 11.62
C ASP A 84 2.14 15.10 12.06
N PRO A 85 1.76 13.84 11.72
CA PRO A 85 0.47 13.28 12.12
C PRO A 85 0.39 13.11 13.65
N GLN A 86 -0.83 12.99 14.18
CA GLN A 86 -1.08 12.59 15.56
C GLN A 86 -0.68 11.12 15.78
N LYS A 87 -1.07 10.25 14.85
CA LYS A 87 -0.85 8.79 14.93
C LYS A 87 -0.80 8.17 13.55
N VAL A 88 0.08 7.19 13.39
CA VAL A 88 0.13 6.30 12.22
C VAL A 88 -0.10 4.86 12.69
N PHE A 89 -1.13 4.21 12.16
CA PHE A 89 -1.35 2.78 12.30
C PHE A 89 -0.80 2.07 11.06
N ALA A 90 0.28 1.32 11.24
CA ALA A 90 0.99 0.62 10.15
C ALA A 90 0.62 -0.86 10.16
N PHE A 91 -0.29 -1.30 9.26
CA PHE A 91 -0.69 -2.69 9.11
C PHE A 91 0.28 -3.45 8.20
N GLU A 92 0.77 -4.57 8.66
CA GLU A 92 1.62 -5.47 7.87
C GLU A 92 1.47 -6.91 8.36
N ILE A 93 1.34 -7.87 7.42
CA ILE A 93 1.18 -9.29 7.70
C ILE A 93 2.44 -10.12 7.45
N SER A 94 3.40 -9.55 6.72
CA SER A 94 4.67 -10.22 6.42
C SER A 94 5.64 -10.11 7.58
N LYS A 95 6.02 -11.25 8.17
CA LYS A 95 7.02 -11.30 9.26
C LYS A 95 8.34 -10.62 8.89
N THR A 96 8.74 -10.69 7.62
CA THR A 96 9.97 -10.08 7.13
C THR A 96 9.87 -8.55 7.15
N PHE A 97 8.76 -7.99 6.68
CA PHE A 97 8.53 -6.55 6.70
C PHE A 97 8.25 -6.02 8.11
N LEU A 98 7.56 -6.81 8.95
CA LEU A 98 7.37 -6.46 10.36
C LEU A 98 8.69 -6.30 11.10
N ALA A 99 9.70 -7.12 10.80
CA ALA A 99 11.03 -6.96 11.38
C ALA A 99 11.67 -5.61 10.97
N ASP A 100 11.54 -5.23 9.69
CA ASP A 100 12.02 -3.94 9.19
C ASP A 100 11.29 -2.76 9.87
N LEU A 101 9.95 -2.83 9.96
CA LEU A 101 9.12 -1.82 10.60
C LEU A 101 9.46 -1.65 12.09
N ARG A 102 9.57 -2.77 12.82
CA ARG A 102 9.93 -2.76 14.25
C ARG A 102 11.32 -2.19 14.48
N SER A 103 12.30 -2.57 13.64
CA SER A 103 13.65 -2.02 13.70
C SER A 103 13.67 -0.50 13.53
N LYS A 104 12.75 0.04 12.71
CA LYS A 104 12.74 1.45 12.32
C LYS A 104 11.88 2.31 13.25
N PHE A 105 10.73 1.81 13.68
CA PHE A 105 9.69 2.62 14.32
C PHE A 105 9.30 2.18 15.73
N SER A 106 9.89 1.11 16.32
CA SER A 106 9.50 0.63 17.65
C SER A 106 9.60 1.72 18.76
N ASN A 107 10.50 2.66 18.59
CA ASN A 107 10.70 3.75 19.55
C ASN A 107 9.98 5.05 19.14
N ASN A 108 9.21 5.06 18.05
CA ASN A 108 8.46 6.24 17.63
C ASN A 108 7.05 6.20 18.24
N PRO A 109 6.71 7.11 19.19
CA PRO A 109 5.42 7.07 19.89
C PRO A 109 4.22 7.37 18.98
N LYS A 110 4.46 7.97 17.80
CA LYS A 110 3.41 8.23 16.81
C LYS A 110 3.08 7.02 15.94
N VAL A 111 3.92 5.98 15.89
CA VAL A 111 3.71 4.80 15.04
C VAL A 111 3.26 3.62 15.87
N LYS A 112 2.10 3.05 15.52
CA LYS A 112 1.62 1.77 16.05
C LYS A 112 1.68 0.73 14.95
N ILE A 113 2.63 -0.21 15.08
CA ILE A 113 2.79 -1.33 14.15
C ILE A 113 1.77 -2.42 14.53
N LEU A 114 0.99 -2.87 13.56
CA LEU A 114 -0.07 -3.87 13.71
C LEU A 114 0.24 -5.10 12.86
N ASP A 115 0.60 -6.19 13.57
CA ASP A 115 0.87 -7.53 13.01
C ASP A 115 -0.45 -8.28 12.83
N GLN A 116 -1.31 -7.75 11.98
CA GLN A 116 -2.63 -8.33 11.69
C GLN A 116 -3.16 -7.84 10.35
N ASP A 117 -4.21 -8.50 9.88
CA ASP A 117 -4.94 -8.08 8.68
C ASP A 117 -5.76 -6.80 8.98
N ALA A 118 -5.71 -5.82 8.07
CA ALA A 118 -6.36 -4.51 8.26
C ALA A 118 -7.89 -4.61 8.39
N LYS A 119 -8.52 -5.65 7.86
CA LYS A 119 -9.96 -5.91 8.04
C LYS A 119 -10.33 -6.36 9.45
N GLN A 120 -9.39 -6.60 10.33
CA GLN A 120 -9.58 -7.04 11.72
C GLN A 120 -9.13 -5.94 12.69
N SER A 121 -9.48 -4.67 12.41
CA SER A 121 -9.01 -3.55 13.22
C SER A 121 -9.96 -3.14 14.36
N GLU A 122 -11.10 -3.78 14.53
CA GLU A 122 -12.18 -3.40 15.46
C GLU A 122 -11.75 -3.30 16.93
N ASN A 123 -10.77 -4.11 17.34
CA ASN A 123 -10.24 -4.07 18.72
C ASN A 123 -9.09 -3.06 18.92
N VAL A 124 -8.68 -2.36 17.86
CA VAL A 124 -7.47 -1.53 17.86
C VAL A 124 -7.75 -0.10 17.42
N ILE A 125 -8.72 0.09 16.52
CA ILE A 125 -9.10 1.38 15.96
C ILE A 125 -10.59 1.61 16.19
N GLU A 126 -10.91 2.71 16.85
CA GLU A 126 -12.28 3.13 17.11
C GLU A 126 -12.98 3.53 15.80
N ALA A 127 -14.31 3.37 15.77
CA ALA A 127 -15.11 3.83 14.66
C ALA A 127 -14.99 5.36 14.50
N LYS A 128 -14.97 5.85 13.25
CA LYS A 128 -14.94 7.29 12.93
C LYS A 128 -13.77 8.05 13.58
N SER A 129 -12.60 7.39 13.71
CA SER A 129 -11.42 7.97 14.35
C SER A 129 -10.25 8.26 13.40
N VAL A 130 -10.30 7.78 12.15
CA VAL A 130 -9.23 7.87 11.17
C VAL A 130 -9.51 8.99 10.16
N ASP A 131 -8.52 9.86 9.95
CA ASP A 131 -8.60 10.95 8.96
C ASP A 131 -8.22 10.49 7.56
N ARG A 132 -7.16 9.66 7.45
CA ARG A 132 -6.60 9.23 6.17
C ARG A 132 -6.28 7.76 6.17
N ILE A 133 -6.57 7.08 5.05
CA ILE A 133 -6.19 5.69 4.82
C ILE A 133 -5.38 5.63 3.52
N LEU A 134 -4.21 5.01 3.56
CA LEU A 134 -3.30 4.86 2.42
C LEU A 134 -3.09 3.39 2.08
N LEU A 135 -3.24 3.06 0.80
CA LEU A 135 -2.96 1.75 0.23
C LEU A 135 -2.05 1.92 -1.00
N ILE A 136 -0.80 1.48 -0.91
CA ILE A 136 0.14 1.55 -2.05
C ILE A 136 0.52 0.14 -2.50
N ASN A 137 0.12 -0.23 -3.73
CA ASN A 137 0.40 -1.54 -4.34
C ASN A 137 -0.05 -2.75 -3.49
N VAL A 138 -1.09 -2.60 -2.66
CA VAL A 138 -1.59 -3.65 -1.77
C VAL A 138 -2.99 -4.13 -2.14
N ILE A 139 -3.79 -3.31 -2.82
CA ILE A 139 -5.18 -3.59 -3.17
C ILE A 139 -5.36 -4.94 -3.88
N TYR A 140 -4.36 -5.37 -4.63
CA TYR A 140 -4.35 -6.65 -5.36
C TYR A 140 -4.45 -7.88 -4.44
N PHE A 141 -4.12 -7.73 -3.17
CA PHE A 141 -4.05 -8.82 -2.19
C PHE A 141 -5.22 -8.83 -1.21
N LEU A 142 -6.11 -7.85 -1.31
CA LEU A 142 -7.26 -7.72 -0.40
C LEU A 142 -8.43 -8.57 -0.92
N SER A 143 -8.70 -9.68 -0.26
CA SER A 143 -9.78 -10.60 -0.62
C SER A 143 -10.37 -11.26 0.62
N PRO A 144 -11.72 -11.32 0.77
CA PRO A 144 -12.72 -10.60 -0.03
C PRO A 144 -12.58 -9.07 0.14
N LEU A 145 -12.78 -8.32 -0.95
CA LEU A 145 -12.59 -6.85 -0.92
C LEU A 145 -13.60 -6.16 0.00
N ASP A 146 -14.85 -6.63 -0.01
CA ASP A 146 -15.96 -6.04 0.76
C ASP A 146 -15.68 -5.98 2.27
N ASP A 147 -15.01 -7.00 2.83
CA ASP A 147 -14.64 -7.03 4.25
C ASP A 147 -13.76 -5.83 4.62
N TYR A 148 -12.81 -5.48 3.74
CA TYR A 148 -11.91 -4.33 3.94
C TYR A 148 -12.65 -3.01 3.75
N LEU A 149 -13.51 -2.91 2.73
CA LEU A 149 -14.27 -1.68 2.46
C LEU A 149 -15.24 -1.35 3.60
N LEU A 150 -15.90 -2.35 4.16
CA LEU A 150 -16.77 -2.18 5.33
C LEU A 150 -15.97 -1.70 6.55
N GLU A 151 -14.79 -2.28 6.79
CA GLU A 151 -13.94 -1.89 7.90
C GLU A 151 -13.37 -0.48 7.70
N PHE A 152 -12.91 -0.15 6.50
CA PHE A 152 -12.45 1.22 6.17
C PHE A 152 -13.57 2.25 6.36
N LYS A 153 -14.80 1.93 5.94
CA LYS A 153 -15.97 2.79 6.17
C LYS A 153 -16.29 2.95 7.66
N ARG A 154 -16.11 1.90 8.45
CA ARG A 154 -16.30 1.95 9.90
C ARG A 154 -15.34 2.91 10.59
N ILE A 155 -14.03 2.81 10.27
CA ILE A 155 -12.99 3.59 10.97
C ILE A 155 -12.84 5.01 10.44
N LEU A 156 -13.19 5.28 9.17
CA LEU A 156 -13.01 6.57 8.52
C LEU A 156 -13.97 7.63 9.08
N LYS A 157 -13.45 8.81 9.45
CA LYS A 157 -14.26 9.98 9.81
C LYS A 157 -15.12 10.43 8.62
N SER A 158 -16.19 11.20 8.87
CA SER A 158 -17.06 11.76 7.82
C SER A 158 -16.28 12.49 6.74
N GLU A 159 -15.36 13.37 7.14
CA GLU A 159 -14.48 14.16 6.25
C GLU A 159 -13.18 13.43 5.89
N GLY A 160 -13.07 12.17 6.26
CA GLY A 160 -11.89 11.36 5.97
C GLY A 160 -11.78 10.96 4.50
N SER A 161 -10.59 10.56 4.09
CA SER A 161 -10.37 10.07 2.73
C SER A 161 -9.44 8.87 2.68
N ILE A 162 -9.61 8.07 1.63
CA ILE A 162 -8.76 6.92 1.34
C ILE A 162 -8.07 7.19 0.01
N LEU A 163 -6.79 6.85 -0.10
CA LEU A 163 -6.07 6.80 -1.37
C LEU A 163 -5.60 5.37 -1.63
N ILE A 164 -6.06 4.81 -2.73
CA ILE A 164 -5.57 3.56 -3.29
C ILE A 164 -4.67 3.91 -4.47
N ALA A 165 -3.41 3.56 -4.39
CA ALA A 165 -2.45 3.81 -5.45
C ALA A 165 -1.85 2.50 -5.93
N GLY A 166 -1.88 2.25 -7.25
CA GLY A 166 -1.49 0.95 -7.78
C GLY A 166 -0.94 0.97 -9.20
N LYS A 167 -0.03 0.03 -9.48
CA LYS A 167 0.53 -0.22 -10.81
C LYS A 167 -0.26 -1.31 -11.52
N PHE A 168 -1.50 -1.01 -11.89
CA PHE A 168 -2.47 -1.98 -12.41
C PHE A 168 -2.04 -2.63 -13.72
N GLY A 169 -1.42 -1.88 -14.64
CA GLY A 169 -0.92 -2.44 -15.90
C GLY A 169 0.06 -3.61 -15.69
N PRO A 170 1.14 -3.47 -14.92
CA PRO A 170 1.99 -4.59 -14.53
C PRO A 170 1.27 -5.65 -13.68
N ALA A 171 0.38 -5.24 -12.76
CA ALA A 171 -0.32 -6.16 -11.87
C ALA A 171 -1.27 -7.10 -12.63
N SER A 172 -1.93 -6.63 -13.68
CA SER A 172 -2.83 -7.44 -14.50
C SER A 172 -2.13 -8.58 -15.25
N GLN A 173 -0.81 -8.50 -15.41
CA GLN A 173 0.01 -9.54 -16.02
C GLN A 173 0.56 -10.55 -15.02
N MET A 174 0.40 -10.30 -13.72
CA MET A 174 0.86 -11.20 -12.65
C MET A 174 -0.07 -12.41 -12.51
N ASP A 175 0.36 -13.42 -11.75
CA ASP A 175 -0.45 -14.61 -11.46
C ASP A 175 -1.75 -14.21 -10.72
N GLN A 176 -2.89 -14.38 -11.38
CA GLN A 176 -4.21 -13.92 -10.89
C GLN A 176 -4.73 -14.77 -9.72
N SER A 177 -4.11 -15.90 -9.39
CA SER A 177 -4.41 -16.62 -8.14
C SER A 177 -3.87 -15.91 -6.89
N VAL A 178 -2.98 -14.91 -7.07
CA VAL A 178 -2.38 -14.11 -6.00
C VAL A 178 -2.77 -12.64 -6.12
N PHE A 179 -2.76 -12.10 -7.36
CA PHE A 179 -3.16 -10.74 -7.68
C PHE A 179 -4.63 -10.75 -8.12
N THR A 180 -5.53 -10.31 -7.25
CA THR A 180 -6.96 -10.23 -7.55
C THR A 180 -7.30 -8.85 -8.14
N ASN A 181 -7.90 -7.98 -7.60
CA ASN A 181 -8.36 -6.63 -7.97
C ASN A 181 -7.42 -5.87 -8.93
N THR A 182 -7.13 -6.43 -10.11
CA THR A 182 -6.15 -5.88 -11.07
C THR A 182 -6.77 -5.11 -12.24
N ASN A 183 -8.09 -5.21 -12.43
CA ASN A 183 -8.84 -4.42 -13.39
C ASN A 183 -9.32 -3.14 -12.72
N VAL A 184 -8.87 -1.98 -13.22
CA VAL A 184 -9.18 -0.66 -12.61
C VAL A 184 -10.67 -0.34 -12.73
N GLU A 185 -11.28 -0.60 -13.88
CA GLU A 185 -12.68 -0.29 -14.17
C GLU A 185 -13.61 -1.11 -13.26
N GLU A 186 -13.36 -2.40 -13.14
CA GLU A 186 -14.12 -3.29 -12.24
C GLU A 186 -13.91 -2.91 -10.76
N LEU A 187 -12.68 -2.57 -10.39
CA LEU A 187 -12.37 -2.11 -9.04
C LEU A 187 -13.11 -0.82 -8.71
N VAL A 188 -13.08 0.19 -9.58
CA VAL A 188 -13.79 1.46 -9.40
C VAL A 188 -15.30 1.20 -9.24
N ALA A 189 -15.91 0.39 -10.11
CA ALA A 189 -17.33 0.04 -10.02
C ALA A 189 -17.68 -0.63 -8.67
N ASN A 190 -16.82 -1.50 -8.14
CA ASN A 190 -17.01 -2.11 -6.82
C ASN A 190 -16.88 -1.08 -5.68
N LEU A 191 -15.89 -0.18 -5.76
CA LEU A 191 -15.66 0.86 -4.76
C LEU A 191 -16.82 1.86 -4.71
N GLU A 192 -17.43 2.16 -5.85
CA GLU A 192 -18.59 3.05 -5.97
C GLU A 192 -19.84 2.55 -5.22
N ASN A 193 -19.92 1.27 -4.86
CA ASN A 193 -20.99 0.79 -3.99
C ASN A 193 -20.87 1.35 -2.55
N TYR A 194 -19.68 1.70 -2.11
CA TYR A 194 -19.38 2.09 -0.72
C TYR A 194 -19.02 3.57 -0.57
N PHE A 195 -18.37 4.18 -1.57
CA PHE A 195 -17.75 5.50 -1.50
C PHE A 195 -18.07 6.35 -2.72
N ASN A 196 -17.83 7.66 -2.64
CA ASN A 196 -17.62 8.49 -3.81
C ASN A 196 -16.20 8.25 -4.31
N VAL A 197 -16.04 8.01 -5.61
CA VAL A 197 -14.76 7.57 -6.19
C VAL A 197 -14.31 8.56 -7.26
N THR A 198 -13.02 8.93 -7.22
CA THR A 198 -12.34 9.59 -8.35
C THR A 198 -11.09 8.78 -8.69
N SER A 199 -10.83 8.59 -9.98
CA SER A 199 -9.67 7.81 -10.44
C SER A 199 -8.92 8.59 -11.52
N GLU A 200 -7.59 8.60 -11.43
CA GLU A 200 -6.72 9.22 -12.40
C GLU A 200 -5.48 8.38 -12.69
N PHE A 201 -4.94 8.47 -13.90
CA PHE A 201 -3.65 7.91 -14.25
C PHE A 201 -2.57 8.95 -14.03
N VAL A 202 -1.53 8.60 -13.28
CA VAL A 202 -0.42 9.47 -12.91
C VAL A 202 0.86 9.03 -13.62
N ASP A 203 1.52 9.97 -14.30
CA ASP A 203 2.83 9.76 -14.93
C ASP A 203 3.85 10.75 -14.33
N LEU A 204 4.78 10.23 -13.53
CA LEU A 204 5.85 11.02 -12.90
C LEU A 204 7.15 11.05 -13.78
N GLY A 205 7.00 10.92 -15.08
CA GLY A 205 8.09 11.07 -16.04
C GLY A 205 8.95 9.83 -16.26
N SER A 206 8.59 8.69 -15.67
CA SER A 206 9.31 7.42 -15.86
C SER A 206 8.33 6.24 -15.90
N PRO A 207 8.53 5.23 -16.77
CA PRO A 207 7.66 4.05 -16.83
C PRO A 207 7.48 3.33 -15.49
N ILE A 208 8.51 3.33 -14.64
CA ILE A 208 8.44 2.69 -13.31
C ILE A 208 7.72 3.53 -12.27
N SER A 209 7.45 4.81 -12.55
CA SER A 209 6.75 5.75 -11.66
C SER A 209 5.32 6.06 -12.12
N ARG A 210 4.81 5.33 -13.12
CA ARG A 210 3.41 5.40 -13.55
C ARG A 210 2.52 4.55 -12.65
N TYR A 211 1.34 5.08 -12.31
CA TYR A 211 0.37 4.36 -11.47
C TYR A 211 -1.04 4.96 -11.62
N ASN A 212 -2.05 4.26 -11.14
CA ASN A 212 -3.38 4.82 -10.97
C ASN A 212 -3.58 5.26 -9.52
N ALA A 213 -4.10 6.46 -9.31
CA ALA A 213 -4.53 7.00 -8.04
C ALA A 213 -6.06 6.98 -7.98
N ILE A 214 -6.62 6.26 -7.00
CA ILE A 214 -8.06 6.16 -6.78
C ILE A 214 -8.35 6.74 -5.40
N LYS A 215 -9.03 7.88 -5.35
CA LYS A 215 -9.41 8.56 -4.12
C LYS A 215 -10.86 8.27 -3.78
N LEU A 216 -11.09 7.93 -2.51
CA LEU A 216 -12.40 7.62 -1.97
C LEU A 216 -12.75 8.61 -0.86
N THR A 217 -14.01 9.04 -0.84
CA THR A 217 -14.61 9.81 0.26
C THR A 217 -15.95 9.20 0.64
N ASN A 218 -16.41 9.43 1.86
CA ASN A 218 -17.72 8.95 2.26
C ASN A 218 -18.81 9.52 1.36
N LYS A 219 -19.84 8.71 1.06
CA LYS A 219 -21.07 9.19 0.43
C LYS A 219 -21.80 10.11 1.42
N SER A 220 -22.34 11.21 0.93
CA SER A 220 -23.27 12.03 1.70
C SER A 220 -24.47 11.16 2.11
N GLU A 221 -24.87 11.21 3.37
CA GLU A 221 -26.07 10.57 3.88
C GLU A 221 -27.31 11.24 3.29
#